data_c0ea5d7c021819f84ce738774c0046a9
#
_entry.id   c0ea5d7c021819f84ce738774c0046a9
#
_cell.length_a   1.000
_cell.length_b   1.000
_cell.length_c   1.000
_cell.angle_alpha   90.00
_cell.angle_beta   90.00
_cell.angle_gamma   90.00
#
_symmetry.space_group_name_H-M   'P 1'
#
loop_
_entity.id
_entity.type
_entity.pdbx_description
1 polymer ?
#
loop_
_entity_poly.entity_id
_entity_poly.type
_entity_poly.pdbx_seq_one_letter_code
_entity_poly.pdbx_strand_id
1 'polypeptide(L)'
;HITTSDIRTYLSNYQEEHQSSKVTIDNMRRIFSSFFAWLEDEDYIAKSPVRRIHKVKTDSLVKEVLSDEQLEQLRDSCTNKRDLAIIDFLSSTGIRVGELVKLNREDIDFHERQCVVFGKGNKERVVYFNARTKLHLQQYLNERTDDNPALFVSLNSPHSRLTISGVEVRIRKLGQSLSMPKVHPHKFRRTLA
;
A
#
# COMPACT_ATOMS: atom_id res chain seq x y z
N HIS A 1 9.39 -3.89 -38.08
CA HIS A 1 9.86 -2.58 -37.55
C HIS A 1 8.72 -1.89 -36.83
N ILE A 2 8.88 -1.60 -35.53
CA ILE A 2 7.83 -0.94 -34.73
C ILE A 2 8.00 0.58 -34.88
N THR A 3 6.93 1.25 -35.25
CA THR A 3 6.90 2.71 -35.45
C THR A 3 6.22 3.45 -34.29
N THR A 4 6.37 4.77 -34.23
CA THR A 4 5.64 5.63 -33.29
C THR A 4 4.11 5.50 -33.45
N SER A 5 3.65 5.29 -34.68
CA SER A 5 2.21 5.11 -34.98
C SER A 5 1.68 3.81 -34.37
N ASP A 6 2.43 2.71 -34.51
CA ASP A 6 2.01 1.41 -33.96
C ASP A 6 1.83 1.47 -32.45
N ILE A 7 2.75 2.15 -31.74
CA ILE A 7 2.66 2.29 -30.27
C ILE A 7 1.47 3.19 -29.89
N ARG A 8 1.21 4.27 -30.63
CA ARG A 8 0.04 5.12 -30.36
C ARG A 8 -1.25 4.36 -30.56
N THR A 9 -1.38 3.63 -31.67
CA THR A 9 -2.54 2.80 -31.96
C THR A 9 -2.74 1.74 -30.89
N TYR A 10 -1.68 1.06 -30.47
CA TYR A 10 -1.74 0.08 -29.39
C TYR A 10 -2.27 0.68 -28.08
N LEU A 11 -1.71 1.83 -27.66
CA LEU A 11 -2.13 2.50 -26.41
C LEU A 11 -3.60 2.96 -26.47
N SER A 12 -4.05 3.46 -27.63
CA SER A 12 -5.44 3.88 -27.84
C SER A 12 -6.39 2.70 -27.79
N ASN A 13 -6.10 1.63 -28.55
CA ASN A 13 -6.92 0.42 -28.56
C ASN A 13 -6.99 -0.23 -27.18
N TYR A 14 -5.85 -0.33 -26.49
CA TYR A 14 -5.82 -0.86 -25.12
C TYR A 14 -6.69 -0.03 -24.16
N GLN A 15 -6.66 1.29 -24.30
CA GLN A 15 -7.52 2.16 -23.49
C GLN A 15 -9.00 1.91 -23.74
N GLU A 16 -9.41 1.75 -24.99
CA GLU A 16 -10.79 1.52 -25.38
C GLU A 16 -11.27 0.12 -24.97
N GLU A 17 -10.53 -0.92 -25.30
CA GLU A 17 -10.90 -2.32 -25.02
C GLU A 17 -10.98 -2.61 -23.52
N HIS A 18 -10.08 -2.06 -22.72
CA HIS A 18 -10.01 -2.32 -21.27
C HIS A 18 -10.59 -1.21 -20.40
N GLN A 19 -11.17 -0.17 -20.99
CA GLN A 19 -11.67 1.01 -20.26
C GLN A 19 -10.65 1.57 -19.27
N SER A 20 -9.37 1.55 -19.66
CA SER A 20 -8.23 1.86 -18.78
C SER A 20 -8.12 3.34 -18.50
N SER A 21 -7.71 3.68 -17.26
CA SER A 21 -7.50 5.07 -16.87
C SER A 21 -6.34 5.72 -17.64
N LYS A 22 -6.38 7.03 -17.83
CA LYS A 22 -5.25 7.81 -18.40
C LYS A 22 -3.93 7.57 -17.67
N VAL A 23 -3.99 7.34 -16.34
CA VAL A 23 -2.80 7.01 -15.53
C VAL A 23 -2.21 5.66 -15.93
N THR A 24 -3.06 4.66 -16.17
CA THR A 24 -2.63 3.33 -16.66
C THR A 24 -1.93 3.46 -18.01
N ILE A 25 -2.50 4.20 -18.93
CA ILE A 25 -1.91 4.45 -20.26
C ILE A 25 -0.57 5.20 -20.16
N ASP A 26 -0.45 6.21 -19.30
CA ASP A 26 0.83 6.91 -19.09
C ASP A 26 1.89 5.98 -18.46
N ASN A 27 1.49 5.09 -17.57
CA ASN A 27 2.41 4.07 -17.03
C ASN A 27 2.92 3.11 -18.12
N MET A 28 2.04 2.63 -19.01
CA MET A 28 2.45 1.80 -20.14
C MET A 28 3.39 2.55 -21.08
N ARG A 29 3.07 3.82 -21.40
CA ARG A 29 3.97 4.69 -22.18
C ARG A 29 5.35 4.79 -21.53
N ARG A 30 5.43 4.94 -20.21
CA ARG A 30 6.70 5.00 -19.47
C ARG A 30 7.49 3.71 -19.54
N ILE A 31 6.81 2.56 -19.45
CA ILE A 31 7.44 1.24 -19.62
C ILE A 31 8.04 1.13 -21.04
N PHE A 32 7.26 1.46 -22.07
CA PHE A 32 7.77 1.47 -23.45
C PHE A 32 8.91 2.46 -23.61
N SER A 33 8.83 3.65 -23.02
CA SER A 33 9.91 4.64 -23.09
C SER A 33 11.22 4.09 -22.52
N SER A 34 11.16 3.42 -21.37
CA SER A 34 12.35 2.81 -20.75
C SER A 34 12.90 1.66 -21.59
N PHE A 35 12.04 0.81 -22.11
CA PHE A 35 12.44 -0.34 -22.94
C PHE A 35 13.09 0.09 -24.25
N PHE A 36 12.46 1.01 -24.98
CA PHE A 36 13.01 1.48 -26.26
C PHE A 36 14.21 2.41 -26.10
N ALA A 37 14.34 3.10 -24.95
CA ALA A 37 15.58 3.82 -24.63
C ALA A 37 16.74 2.85 -24.41
N TRP A 38 16.51 1.75 -23.67
CA TRP A 38 17.52 0.72 -23.51
C TRP A 38 17.93 0.09 -24.86
N LEU A 39 16.98 -0.20 -25.77
CA LEU A 39 17.31 -0.70 -27.11
C LEU A 39 18.12 0.31 -27.94
N GLU A 40 17.89 1.62 -27.78
CA GLU A 40 18.66 2.68 -28.42
C GLU A 40 20.07 2.76 -27.83
N ASP A 41 20.20 2.67 -26.50
CA ASP A 41 21.48 2.72 -25.76
C ASP A 41 22.39 1.50 -26.07
N GLU A 42 21.79 0.33 -26.38
CA GLU A 42 22.47 -0.92 -26.74
C GLU A 42 22.64 -1.07 -28.29
N ASP A 43 22.40 -0.02 -29.07
CA ASP A 43 22.53 0.00 -30.53
C ASP A 43 21.65 -1.00 -31.31
N TYR A 44 20.61 -1.60 -30.67
CA TYR A 44 19.65 -2.46 -31.37
C TYR A 44 18.74 -1.68 -32.32
N ILE A 45 18.50 -0.41 -32.03
CA ILE A 45 17.73 0.50 -32.88
C ILE A 45 18.41 1.88 -32.91
N ALA A 46 18.37 2.53 -34.07
CA ALA A 46 18.97 3.85 -34.25
C ALA A 46 18.23 4.96 -33.47
N LYS A 47 16.92 4.79 -33.18
CA LYS A 47 16.10 5.79 -32.50
C LYS A 47 14.85 5.18 -31.90
N SER A 48 14.57 5.54 -30.64
CA SER A 48 13.36 5.11 -29.93
C SER A 48 12.08 5.65 -30.59
N PRO A 49 11.12 4.77 -30.96
CA PRO A 49 9.84 5.18 -31.53
C PRO A 49 8.93 5.89 -30.49
N VAL A 50 9.24 5.79 -29.19
CA VAL A 50 8.45 6.40 -28.12
C VAL A 50 8.84 7.85 -27.83
N ARG A 51 9.98 8.30 -28.34
CA ARG A 51 10.54 9.63 -28.07
C ARG A 51 9.58 10.80 -28.34
N ARG A 52 8.67 10.64 -29.31
CA ARG A 52 7.65 11.63 -29.69
C ARG A 52 6.27 11.39 -29.05
N ILE A 53 6.18 10.44 -28.13
CA ILE A 53 4.93 10.18 -27.39
C ILE A 53 5.03 10.87 -26.04
N HIS A 54 4.36 12.01 -25.93
CA HIS A 54 4.38 12.84 -24.73
C HIS A 54 3.52 12.25 -23.61
N LYS A 55 3.80 12.70 -22.38
CA LYS A 55 3.02 12.34 -21.19
C LYS A 55 1.54 12.65 -21.41
N VAL A 56 0.69 11.68 -21.06
CA VAL A 56 -0.76 11.88 -21.05
C VAL A 56 -1.09 12.84 -19.90
N LYS A 57 -1.76 13.97 -20.21
CA LYS A 57 -2.25 14.87 -19.16
C LYS A 57 -3.32 14.15 -18.34
N THR A 58 -3.03 14.00 -17.06
CA THR A 58 -3.97 13.45 -16.08
C THR A 58 -4.36 14.56 -15.12
N ASP A 59 -5.64 14.66 -14.82
CA ASP A 59 -6.11 15.56 -13.80
C ASP A 59 -5.56 15.13 -12.44
N SER A 60 -5.05 16.07 -11.67
CA SER A 60 -4.62 15.82 -10.29
C SER A 60 -5.86 15.76 -9.39
N LEU A 61 -6.46 14.59 -9.27
CA LEU A 61 -7.53 14.39 -8.31
C LEU A 61 -6.94 14.42 -6.89
N VAL A 62 -7.49 15.30 -6.04
CA VAL A 62 -7.21 15.25 -4.60
C VAL A 62 -7.69 13.91 -4.09
N LYS A 63 -6.75 13.09 -3.61
CA LYS A 63 -7.09 11.77 -3.10
C LYS A 63 -7.71 11.93 -1.72
N GLU A 64 -8.89 11.34 -1.55
CA GLU A 64 -9.59 11.31 -0.27
C GLU A 64 -8.72 10.70 0.84
N VAL A 65 -8.78 11.33 2.01
CA VAL A 65 -8.21 10.87 3.27
C VAL A 65 -9.34 10.38 4.19
N LEU A 66 -9.01 9.80 5.33
CA LEU A 66 -10.00 9.50 6.38
C LEU A 66 -10.17 10.72 7.27
N SER A 67 -11.41 11.07 7.62
CA SER A 67 -11.64 12.02 8.71
C SER A 67 -11.41 11.38 10.07
N ASP A 68 -11.28 12.19 11.12
CA ASP A 68 -11.13 11.69 12.50
C ASP A 68 -12.32 10.84 12.91
N GLU A 69 -13.55 11.26 12.56
CA GLU A 69 -14.77 10.50 12.81
C GLU A 69 -14.77 9.15 12.10
N GLN A 70 -14.31 9.11 10.84
CA GLN A 70 -14.20 7.85 10.09
C GLN A 70 -13.17 6.91 10.71
N LEU A 71 -12.08 7.44 11.27
CA LEU A 71 -11.10 6.63 11.99
C LEU A 71 -11.70 6.06 13.28
N GLU A 72 -12.45 6.84 14.06
CA GLU A 72 -13.13 6.34 15.25
C GLU A 72 -14.19 5.29 14.90
N GLN A 73 -15.01 5.51 13.89
CA GLN A 73 -15.97 4.51 13.41
C GLN A 73 -15.30 3.18 13.00
N LEU A 74 -14.14 3.25 12.31
CA LEU A 74 -13.37 2.05 11.97
C LEU A 74 -12.87 1.32 13.24
N ARG A 75 -12.43 2.04 14.27
CA ARG A 75 -12.01 1.47 15.55
C ARG A 75 -13.17 0.77 16.26
N ASP A 76 -14.30 1.45 16.36
CA ASP A 76 -15.49 0.95 17.01
C ASP A 76 -16.10 -0.28 16.30
N SER A 77 -15.90 -0.40 15.00
CA SER A 77 -16.35 -1.55 14.20
C SER A 77 -15.48 -2.80 14.39
N CYS A 78 -14.33 -2.68 15.05
CA CYS A 78 -13.43 -3.81 15.28
C CYS A 78 -13.99 -4.77 16.33
N THR A 79 -14.27 -6.00 15.93
CA THR A 79 -14.79 -7.06 16.80
C THR A 79 -13.70 -7.85 17.53
N ASN A 80 -12.42 -7.58 17.23
CA ASN A 80 -11.28 -8.24 17.85
C ASN A 80 -10.10 -7.27 18.00
N LYS A 81 -9.22 -7.54 18.97
CA LYS A 81 -8.10 -6.68 19.33
C LYS A 81 -7.00 -6.61 18.25
N ARG A 82 -6.83 -7.66 17.44
CA ARG A 82 -5.87 -7.64 16.34
C ARG A 82 -6.20 -6.56 15.32
N ASP A 83 -7.45 -6.49 14.87
CA ASP A 83 -7.88 -5.55 13.84
C ASP A 83 -7.82 -4.12 14.35
N LEU A 84 -8.20 -3.90 15.61
CA LEU A 84 -8.07 -2.61 16.28
C LEU A 84 -6.60 -2.16 16.35
N ALA A 85 -5.69 -3.06 16.76
CA ALA A 85 -4.26 -2.79 16.79
C ALA A 85 -3.68 -2.49 15.40
N ILE A 86 -4.15 -3.18 14.34
CA ILE A 86 -3.73 -2.91 12.95
C ILE A 86 -4.16 -1.50 12.52
N ILE A 87 -5.42 -1.11 12.78
CA ILE A 87 -5.94 0.22 12.43
C ILE A 87 -5.13 1.30 13.14
N ASP A 88 -4.92 1.18 14.44
CA ASP A 88 -4.17 2.15 15.20
C ASP A 88 -2.70 2.23 14.78
N PHE A 89 -2.09 1.09 14.51
CA PHE A 89 -0.70 1.06 14.07
C PHE A 89 -0.52 1.75 12.71
N LEU A 90 -1.42 1.47 11.75
CA LEU A 90 -1.40 2.12 10.44
C LEU A 90 -1.70 3.63 10.54
N SER A 91 -2.66 4.04 11.35
CA SER A 91 -3.04 5.45 11.49
C SER A 91 -1.99 6.27 12.25
N SER A 92 -1.31 5.68 13.22
CA SER A 92 -0.31 6.35 14.04
C SER A 92 1.06 6.45 13.36
N THR A 93 1.47 5.42 12.62
CA THR A 93 2.82 5.32 12.02
C THR A 93 2.87 5.67 10.54
N GLY A 94 1.75 5.54 9.84
CA GLY A 94 1.69 5.69 8.39
C GLY A 94 2.63 4.76 7.61
N ILE A 95 3.02 3.61 8.16
CA ILE A 95 3.88 2.65 7.47
C ILE A 95 3.17 2.02 6.27
N ARG A 96 3.94 1.43 5.36
CA ARG A 96 3.37 0.65 4.25
C ARG A 96 2.88 -0.70 4.75
N VAL A 97 1.82 -1.22 4.16
CA VAL A 97 1.31 -2.56 4.52
C VAL A 97 2.38 -3.65 4.36
N GLY A 98 3.25 -3.53 3.35
CA GLY A 98 4.36 -4.46 3.16
C GLY A 98 5.44 -4.38 4.25
N GLU A 99 5.58 -3.23 4.93
CA GLU A 99 6.44 -3.07 6.10
C GLU A 99 5.75 -3.65 7.33
N LEU A 100 4.46 -3.36 7.53
CA LEU A 100 3.65 -3.88 8.64
C LEU A 100 3.71 -5.41 8.76
N VAL A 101 3.51 -6.13 7.65
CA VAL A 101 3.44 -7.60 7.67
C VAL A 101 4.80 -8.27 7.91
N LYS A 102 5.89 -7.53 7.76
CA LYS A 102 7.24 -8.04 8.02
C LYS A 102 7.66 -7.91 9.49
N LEU A 103 7.01 -7.05 10.26
CA LEU A 103 7.34 -6.82 11.66
C LEU A 103 7.15 -8.08 12.50
N ASN A 104 8.07 -8.29 13.43
CA ASN A 104 8.02 -9.27 14.50
C ASN A 104 7.63 -8.60 15.83
N ARG A 105 7.28 -9.39 16.83
CA ARG A 105 7.00 -8.90 18.19
C ARG A 105 8.21 -8.17 18.79
N GLU A 106 9.41 -8.71 18.56
CA GLU A 106 10.69 -8.19 19.05
C GLU A 106 11.13 -6.86 18.43
N ASP A 107 10.59 -6.52 17.24
CA ASP A 107 10.89 -5.24 16.58
C ASP A 107 10.23 -4.03 17.27
N ILE A 108 9.32 -4.27 18.23
CA ILE A 108 8.53 -3.22 18.89
C ILE A 108 9.15 -2.81 20.21
N ASP A 109 9.67 -1.60 20.25
CA ASP A 109 10.06 -0.94 21.49
C ASP A 109 8.85 -0.25 22.13
N PHE A 110 8.25 -0.91 23.13
CA PHE A 110 7.10 -0.36 23.87
C PHE A 110 7.49 0.76 24.83
N HIS A 111 8.76 0.87 25.23
CA HIS A 111 9.20 1.94 26.12
C HIS A 111 9.26 3.25 25.34
N GLU A 112 10.02 3.28 24.26
CA GLU A 112 10.16 4.46 23.40
C GLU A 112 9.01 4.62 22.39
N ARG A 113 8.10 3.65 22.29
CA ARG A 113 6.97 3.62 21.34
C ARG A 113 7.42 3.78 19.90
N GLN A 114 8.38 2.97 19.50
CA GLN A 114 8.97 3.01 18.16
C GLN A 114 9.23 1.60 17.62
N CYS A 115 9.45 1.54 16.33
CA CYS A 115 10.04 0.37 15.67
C CYS A 115 10.85 0.80 14.44
N VAL A 116 11.76 -0.06 14.00
CA VAL A 116 12.52 0.13 12.76
C VAL A 116 11.81 -0.59 11.62
N VAL A 117 11.63 0.10 10.50
CA VAL A 117 11.06 -0.48 9.28
C VAL A 117 12.00 -0.29 8.10
N PHE A 118 11.98 -1.26 7.18
CA PHE A 118 12.83 -1.27 5.98
C PHE A 118 12.01 -0.81 4.76
N GLY A 119 12.40 0.33 4.20
CA GLY A 119 11.78 0.91 3.02
C GLY A 119 12.35 0.41 1.68
N LYS A 120 11.99 1.09 0.59
CA LYS A 120 12.53 0.79 -0.75
C LYS A 120 14.06 0.94 -0.76
N GLY A 121 14.75 -0.07 -1.30
CA GLY A 121 16.22 -0.10 -1.36
C GLY A 121 16.87 -0.44 -0.01
N ASN A 122 16.17 -1.18 0.86
CA ASN A 122 16.63 -1.60 2.20
C ASN A 122 17.05 -0.45 3.12
N LYS A 123 16.47 0.75 2.91
CA LYS A 123 16.72 1.89 3.79
C LYS A 123 15.91 1.76 5.06
N GLU A 124 16.60 1.75 6.18
CA GLU A 124 16.01 1.75 7.52
C GLU A 124 15.42 3.12 7.86
N ARG A 125 14.31 3.11 8.58
CA ARG A 125 13.81 4.29 9.28
C ARG A 125 13.09 3.90 10.55
N VAL A 126 13.26 4.72 11.57
CA VAL A 126 12.46 4.65 12.79
C VAL A 126 11.07 5.21 12.52
N VAL A 127 10.04 4.56 13.03
CA VAL A 127 8.68 5.05 13.07
C VAL A 127 8.16 5.02 14.50
N TYR A 128 7.39 6.05 14.86
CA TYR A 128 6.86 6.22 16.21
C TYR A 128 5.35 5.98 16.20
N PHE A 129 4.84 5.44 17.30
CA PHE A 129 3.42 5.24 17.51
C PHE A 129 2.94 5.87 18.83
N ASN A 130 1.67 6.26 18.87
CA ASN A 130 1.11 6.96 20.01
C ASN A 130 0.73 6.00 21.16
N ALA A 131 0.34 6.57 22.33
CA ALA A 131 -0.02 5.80 23.51
C ALA A 131 -1.22 4.87 23.29
N ARG A 132 -2.23 5.28 22.51
CA ARG A 132 -3.39 4.45 22.15
C ARG A 132 -2.94 3.19 21.41
N THR A 133 -2.11 3.35 20.40
CA THR A 133 -1.53 2.22 19.63
C THR A 133 -0.75 1.27 20.54
N LYS A 134 0.06 1.80 21.48
CA LYS A 134 0.77 0.99 22.46
C LYS A 134 -0.20 0.10 23.25
N LEU A 135 -1.26 0.70 23.81
CA LEU A 135 -2.23 -0.02 24.65
C LEU A 135 -2.95 -1.11 23.86
N HIS A 136 -3.47 -0.80 22.68
CA HIS A 136 -4.20 -1.77 21.87
C HIS A 136 -3.29 -2.88 21.33
N LEU A 137 -2.06 -2.55 20.97
CA LEU A 137 -1.07 -3.55 20.56
C LEU A 137 -0.70 -4.50 21.69
N GLN A 138 -0.48 -3.98 22.90
CA GLN A 138 -0.22 -4.79 24.10
C GLN A 138 -1.43 -5.69 24.42
N GLN A 139 -2.66 -5.16 24.38
CA GLN A 139 -3.87 -5.95 24.59
C GLN A 139 -4.00 -7.09 23.58
N TYR A 140 -3.71 -6.84 22.31
CA TYR A 140 -3.69 -7.88 21.28
C TYR A 140 -2.63 -8.93 21.55
N LEU A 141 -1.40 -8.53 21.84
CA LEU A 141 -0.30 -9.47 22.10
C LEU A 141 -0.52 -10.33 23.34
N ASN A 142 -1.13 -9.77 24.39
CA ASN A 142 -1.47 -10.48 25.63
C ASN A 142 -2.56 -11.55 25.43
N GLU A 143 -3.41 -11.42 24.42
CA GLU A 143 -4.42 -12.44 24.08
C GLU A 143 -3.88 -13.57 23.20
N ARG A 144 -2.69 -13.39 22.62
CA ARG A 144 -2.11 -14.41 21.76
C ARG A 144 -1.61 -15.60 22.56
N THR A 145 -1.98 -16.78 22.06
CA THR A 145 -1.57 -18.07 22.65
C THR A 145 -0.60 -18.85 21.76
N ASP A 146 -0.23 -18.27 20.60
CA ASP A 146 0.70 -18.86 19.64
C ASP A 146 2.13 -18.36 19.85
N ASP A 147 3.13 -19.13 19.38
CA ASP A 147 4.56 -18.81 19.45
C ASP A 147 5.10 -18.16 18.17
N ASN A 148 4.24 -17.79 17.21
CA ASN A 148 4.68 -17.17 15.97
C ASN A 148 5.36 -15.81 16.25
N PRO A 149 6.58 -15.59 15.76
CA PRO A 149 7.31 -14.33 16.00
C PRO A 149 6.67 -13.12 15.33
N ALA A 150 5.83 -13.31 14.29
CA ALA A 150 5.20 -12.21 13.58
C ALA A 150 4.39 -11.30 14.51
N LEU A 151 4.46 -9.98 14.29
CA LEU A 151 3.67 -9.02 15.04
C LEU A 151 2.17 -9.28 14.86
N PHE A 152 1.72 -9.49 13.62
CA PHE A 152 0.32 -9.77 13.31
C PHE A 152 0.14 -11.13 12.63
N VAL A 153 -0.79 -11.92 13.15
CA VAL A 153 -1.10 -13.27 12.67
C VAL A 153 -2.57 -13.45 12.34
N SER A 154 -2.88 -14.53 11.63
CA SER A 154 -4.26 -14.98 11.40
C SER A 154 -4.94 -15.30 12.75
N LEU A 155 -6.26 -15.00 12.84
CA LEU A 155 -7.06 -15.41 14.02
C LEU A 155 -7.33 -16.91 14.07
N ASN A 156 -7.25 -17.56 12.91
CA ASN A 156 -7.48 -19.01 12.80
C ASN A 156 -6.15 -19.76 12.89
N SER A 157 -6.20 -20.96 13.52
CA SER A 157 -5.09 -21.90 13.49
C SER A 157 -4.66 -22.18 12.03
N PRO A 158 -3.34 -22.26 11.75
CA PRO A 158 -2.20 -22.31 12.68
C PRO A 158 -1.59 -20.93 13.05
N HIS A 159 -2.37 -19.86 13.07
CA HIS A 159 -1.93 -18.48 13.41
C HIS A 159 -0.74 -18.01 12.57
N SER A 160 -0.82 -18.23 11.26
CA SER A 160 0.21 -17.80 10.30
C SER A 160 0.35 -16.28 10.25
N ARG A 161 1.58 -15.80 9.95
CA ARG A 161 1.84 -14.38 9.69
C ARG A 161 0.83 -13.81 8.70
N LEU A 162 0.27 -12.64 8.97
CA LEU A 162 -0.62 -11.96 8.02
C LEU A 162 0.13 -11.59 6.74
N THR A 163 -0.54 -11.80 5.62
CA THR A 163 -0.08 -11.36 4.31
C THR A 163 -0.59 -9.94 4.01
N ILE A 164 0.03 -9.27 3.03
CA ILE A 164 -0.44 -7.98 2.52
C ILE A 164 -1.91 -8.06 2.13
N SER A 165 -2.27 -9.07 1.33
CA SER A 165 -3.66 -9.29 0.89
C SER A 165 -4.61 -9.53 2.08
N GLY A 166 -4.16 -10.27 3.11
CA GLY A 166 -4.95 -10.51 4.33
C GLY A 166 -5.31 -9.22 5.05
N VAL A 167 -4.35 -8.31 5.23
CA VAL A 167 -4.57 -6.98 5.83
C VAL A 167 -5.50 -6.14 4.95
N GLU A 168 -5.25 -6.08 3.64
CA GLU A 168 -6.05 -5.29 2.70
C GLU A 168 -7.50 -5.73 2.63
N VAL A 169 -7.74 -7.05 2.56
CA VAL A 169 -9.09 -7.63 2.55
C VAL A 169 -9.81 -7.29 3.85
N ARG A 170 -9.13 -7.41 5.01
CA ARG A 170 -9.75 -7.13 6.30
C ARG A 170 -10.15 -5.67 6.44
N ILE A 171 -9.25 -4.74 6.13
CA ILE A 171 -9.52 -3.30 6.17
C ILE A 171 -10.64 -2.93 5.20
N ARG A 172 -10.66 -3.51 4.00
CA ARG A 172 -11.74 -3.29 3.03
C ARG A 172 -13.09 -3.74 3.57
N LYS A 173 -13.17 -4.92 4.20
CA LYS A 173 -14.41 -5.44 4.80
C LYS A 173 -14.91 -4.54 5.92
N LEU A 174 -14.03 -4.02 6.80
CA LEU A 174 -14.39 -3.05 7.83
C LEU A 174 -14.95 -1.76 7.22
N GLY A 175 -14.32 -1.22 6.19
CA GLY A 175 -14.84 -0.05 5.48
C GLY A 175 -16.21 -0.30 4.82
N GLN A 176 -16.39 -1.47 4.21
CA GLN A 176 -17.65 -1.86 3.58
C GLN A 176 -18.81 -1.99 4.58
N SER A 177 -18.56 -2.58 5.77
CA SER A 177 -19.59 -2.68 6.83
C SER A 177 -20.09 -1.33 7.34
N LEU A 178 -19.27 -0.28 7.17
CA LEU A 178 -19.59 1.10 7.53
C LEU A 178 -20.04 1.95 6.33
N SER A 179 -20.27 1.34 5.17
CA SER A 179 -20.59 2.04 3.91
C SER A 179 -19.54 3.11 3.52
N MET A 180 -18.30 2.95 4.00
CA MET A 180 -17.20 3.87 3.68
C MET A 180 -16.60 3.55 2.31
N PRO A 181 -16.38 4.53 1.42
CA PRO A 181 -15.79 4.29 0.12
C PRO A 181 -14.30 3.88 0.25
N LYS A 182 -13.97 2.73 -0.33
CA LYS A 182 -12.60 2.27 -0.61
C LYS A 182 -11.56 2.49 0.51
N VAL A 183 -11.83 1.97 1.71
CA VAL A 183 -10.83 1.97 2.79
C VAL A 183 -9.72 0.96 2.47
N HIS A 184 -8.46 1.39 2.51
CA HIS A 184 -7.29 0.56 2.23
C HIS A 184 -6.04 1.14 2.96
N PRO A 185 -4.96 0.36 3.20
CA PRO A 185 -3.82 0.80 4.00
C PRO A 185 -3.17 2.14 3.58
N HIS A 186 -3.08 2.40 2.28
CA HIS A 186 -2.54 3.68 1.80
C HIS A 186 -3.40 4.90 2.16
N LYS A 187 -4.70 4.72 2.47
CA LYS A 187 -5.57 5.82 2.89
C LYS A 187 -5.16 6.31 4.28
N PHE A 188 -4.81 5.41 5.21
CA PHE A 188 -4.28 5.76 6.54
C PHE A 188 -2.98 6.57 6.44
N ARG A 189 -2.04 6.13 5.60
CA ARG A 189 -0.78 6.85 5.39
C ARG A 189 -0.99 8.25 4.81
N ARG A 190 -1.97 8.44 3.93
CA ARG A 190 -2.30 9.77 3.39
C ARG A 190 -2.98 10.65 4.41
N THR A 191 -3.72 10.08 5.35
CA THR A 191 -4.37 10.83 6.44
C THR A 191 -3.34 11.40 7.42
N LEU A 192 -2.22 10.69 7.63
CA LEU A 192 -1.15 11.13 8.54
C LEU A 192 -0.20 12.17 7.88
N ALA A 193 -0.11 12.23 6.55
CA ALA A 193 0.83 13.09 5.81
C ALA A 193 0.31 14.51 5.64
#